data_5471c60a4e1a2848cc7252da52d0359d
#
_entry.id   5471c60a4e1a2848cc7252da52d0359d
#
_cell.length_a   1.000
_cell.length_b   1.000
_cell.length_c   1.000
_cell.angle_alpha   90.00
_cell.angle_beta   90.00
_cell.angle_gamma   90.00
#
_symmetry.space_group_name_H-M   'P 1'
#
loop_
_entity.id
_entity.type
_entity.pdbx_description
1 polymer ?
#
loop_
_entity_poly.entity_id
_entity_poly.type
_entity_poly.pdbx_seq_one_letter_code
_entity_poly.pdbx_strand_id
1 'polypeptide(L)'
;MSPDWQGAWQALTHHPLFGIGITLGAYQLAMAAYERTRWVFLQPVLVSMLTVIGILLLCGLSFAEYRNSVAALTLLLGPATVALAVPLYLNLRRIRQLFWPIILTLLIAGTFATVLGAGLAWLFGAERIMLMSMAPKSVTSPIAMLVADQIGGIAALAAVFVMITGVIGAIVGPSILRLCRVHHPAAQGMALGITAHAVGTARALQESDECGAFAALAMSLMGVITAVLLPLAIVMLL
;
A
#
# COMPACT_ATOMS: atom_id res chain seq x y z
N MET A 1 27.34 -39.16 17.59
CA MET A 1 27.14 -38.13 16.58
C MET A 1 26.38 -36.99 17.25
N SER A 2 27.05 -35.90 17.58
CA SER A 2 26.33 -34.70 18.06
C SER A 2 25.42 -34.17 16.93
N PRO A 3 24.16 -33.83 17.19
CA PRO A 3 23.31 -33.27 16.16
C PRO A 3 23.95 -31.98 15.63
N ASP A 4 24.13 -31.87 14.31
CA ASP A 4 24.61 -30.66 13.67
C ASP A 4 23.44 -29.63 13.63
N TRP A 5 23.24 -28.95 14.76
CA TRP A 5 22.19 -27.95 14.91
C TRP A 5 22.40 -26.74 13.99
N GLN A 6 23.65 -26.42 13.65
CA GLN A 6 23.95 -25.31 12.75
C GLN A 6 23.59 -25.67 11.31
N GLY A 7 23.94 -26.86 10.85
CA GLY A 7 23.55 -27.33 9.53
C GLY A 7 22.03 -27.49 9.39
N ALA A 8 21.37 -28.04 10.42
CA ALA A 8 19.90 -28.13 10.42
C ALA A 8 19.20 -26.76 10.40
N TRP A 9 19.74 -25.78 11.15
CA TRP A 9 19.23 -24.42 11.16
C TRP A 9 19.39 -23.72 9.81
N GLN A 10 20.56 -23.82 9.19
CA GLN A 10 20.81 -23.29 7.86
C GLN A 10 19.89 -23.94 6.80
N ALA A 11 19.74 -25.26 6.82
CA ALA A 11 18.84 -25.96 5.92
C ALA A 11 17.39 -25.50 6.06
N LEU A 12 16.93 -25.22 7.29
CA LEU A 12 15.60 -24.71 7.56
C LEU A 12 15.41 -23.27 7.05
N THR A 13 16.32 -22.37 7.43
CA THR A 13 16.18 -20.94 7.14
C THR A 13 16.36 -20.59 5.66
N HIS A 14 17.16 -21.37 4.93
CA HIS A 14 17.33 -21.19 3.47
C HIS A 14 16.31 -22.00 2.64
N HIS A 15 15.41 -22.74 3.29
CA HIS A 15 14.37 -23.46 2.56
C HIS A 15 13.31 -22.48 1.99
N PRO A 16 12.88 -22.60 0.70
CA PRO A 16 11.90 -21.69 0.11
C PRO A 16 10.59 -21.54 0.90
N LEU A 17 10.14 -22.61 1.56
CA LEU A 17 8.92 -22.58 2.38
C LEU A 17 9.09 -21.79 3.69
N PHE A 18 10.32 -21.51 4.14
CA PHE A 18 10.53 -20.73 5.35
C PHE A 18 10.02 -19.30 5.22
N GLY A 19 10.40 -18.58 4.16
CA GLY A 19 9.92 -17.22 3.90
C GLY A 19 8.39 -17.15 3.74
N ILE A 20 7.80 -18.13 3.02
CA ILE A 20 6.34 -18.22 2.88
C ILE A 20 5.69 -18.45 4.25
N GLY A 21 6.23 -19.40 5.04
CA GLY A 21 5.69 -19.75 6.36
C GLY A 21 5.73 -18.60 7.34
N ILE A 22 6.86 -17.88 7.45
CA ILE A 22 6.96 -16.71 8.34
C ILE A 22 6.05 -15.56 7.88
N THR A 23 5.90 -15.34 6.57
CA THR A 23 5.04 -14.28 6.04
C THR A 23 3.57 -14.55 6.35
N LEU A 24 3.08 -15.73 6.01
CA LEU A 24 1.69 -16.12 6.27
C LEU A 24 1.41 -16.25 7.77
N GLY A 25 2.34 -16.85 8.52
CA GLY A 25 2.21 -16.99 9.97
C GLY A 25 2.19 -15.65 10.70
N ALA A 26 3.10 -14.74 10.36
CA ALA A 26 3.13 -13.40 10.92
C ALA A 26 1.84 -12.62 10.60
N TYR A 27 1.31 -12.73 9.37
CA TYR A 27 0.06 -12.08 9.00
C TYR A 27 -1.13 -12.65 9.76
N GLN A 28 -1.25 -13.98 9.87
CA GLN A 28 -2.35 -14.63 10.61
C GLN A 28 -2.33 -14.27 12.10
N LEU A 29 -1.14 -14.26 12.72
CA LEU A 29 -1.00 -13.85 14.11
C LEU A 29 -1.36 -12.37 14.31
N ALA A 30 -0.91 -11.49 13.42
CA ALA A 30 -1.24 -10.08 13.45
C ALA A 30 -2.75 -9.84 13.26
N MET A 31 -3.39 -10.57 12.34
CA MET A 31 -4.83 -10.52 12.13
C MET A 31 -5.59 -10.99 13.38
N ALA A 32 -5.23 -12.13 13.97
CA ALA A 32 -5.86 -12.64 15.19
C ALA A 32 -5.70 -11.66 16.38
N ALA A 33 -4.55 -11.02 16.51
CA ALA A 33 -4.32 -10.00 17.52
C ALA A 33 -5.20 -8.76 17.28
N TYR A 34 -5.31 -8.32 16.05
CA TYR A 34 -6.15 -7.18 15.66
C TYR A 34 -7.64 -7.47 15.90
N GLU A 35 -8.13 -8.64 15.50
CA GLU A 35 -9.54 -9.03 15.69
C GLU A 35 -9.96 -9.05 17.15
N ARG A 36 -9.04 -9.48 18.04
CA ARG A 36 -9.31 -9.52 19.49
C ARG A 36 -9.28 -8.14 20.15
N THR A 37 -8.37 -7.27 19.73
CA THR A 37 -8.12 -6.00 20.42
C THR A 37 -8.78 -4.82 19.73
N ARG A 38 -8.98 -4.90 18.40
CA ARG A 38 -9.40 -3.78 17.53
C ARG A 38 -8.56 -2.52 17.73
N TRP A 39 -7.36 -2.68 18.26
CA TRP A 39 -6.46 -1.56 18.52
C TRP A 39 -5.82 -1.08 17.23
N VAL A 40 -5.94 0.22 16.95
CA VAL A 40 -5.56 0.84 15.67
C VAL A 40 -4.08 0.63 15.33
N PHE A 41 -3.21 0.60 16.36
CA PHE A 41 -1.78 0.36 16.16
C PHE A 41 -1.42 -1.10 15.87
N LEU A 42 -2.32 -2.04 16.10
CA LEU A 42 -2.14 -3.44 15.73
C LEU A 42 -2.64 -3.75 14.31
N GLN A 43 -2.58 -2.76 13.41
CA GLN A 43 -2.93 -2.94 12.02
C GLN A 43 -2.13 -4.12 11.41
N PRO A 44 -2.82 -5.15 10.84
CA PRO A 44 -2.19 -6.44 10.51
C PRO A 44 -0.99 -6.34 9.56
N VAL A 45 -1.05 -5.45 8.56
CA VAL A 45 0.05 -5.27 7.60
C VAL A 45 1.29 -4.71 8.31
N LEU A 46 1.12 -3.72 9.20
CA LEU A 46 2.23 -3.14 9.95
C LEU A 46 2.87 -4.18 10.88
N VAL A 47 2.05 -4.86 11.69
CA VAL A 47 2.56 -5.82 12.68
C VAL A 47 3.23 -7.00 11.99
N SER A 48 2.63 -7.56 10.93
CA SER A 48 3.24 -8.66 10.19
C SER A 48 4.55 -8.26 9.52
N MET A 49 4.62 -7.06 8.92
CA MET A 49 5.86 -6.53 8.33
C MET A 49 6.98 -6.41 9.37
N LEU A 50 6.70 -5.79 10.52
CA LEU A 50 7.68 -5.65 11.60
C LEU A 50 8.12 -7.00 12.17
N THR A 51 7.18 -7.95 12.30
CA THR A 51 7.48 -9.31 12.76
C THR A 51 8.40 -10.03 11.77
N VAL A 52 8.10 -9.97 10.47
CA VAL A 52 8.96 -10.58 9.44
C VAL A 52 10.36 -9.94 9.45
N ILE A 53 10.46 -8.61 9.48
CA ILE A 53 11.75 -7.90 9.59
C ILE A 53 12.52 -8.38 10.82
N GLY A 54 11.87 -8.46 11.99
CA GLY A 54 12.49 -8.94 13.22
C GLY A 54 13.01 -10.37 13.10
N ILE A 55 12.23 -11.29 12.50
CA ILE A 55 12.66 -12.67 12.27
C ILE A 55 13.86 -12.73 11.33
N LEU A 56 13.85 -11.97 10.23
CA LEU A 56 14.98 -11.94 9.28
C LEU A 56 16.27 -11.45 9.96
N LEU A 57 16.19 -10.41 10.77
CA LEU A 57 17.33 -9.88 11.52
C LEU A 57 17.86 -10.90 12.54
N LEU A 58 16.98 -11.59 13.26
CA LEU A 58 17.35 -12.61 14.23
C LEU A 58 17.95 -13.86 13.56
N CYS A 59 17.48 -14.23 12.38
CA CYS A 59 18.01 -15.36 11.61
C CYS A 59 19.26 -15.00 10.79
N GLY A 60 19.65 -13.73 10.71
CA GLY A 60 20.77 -13.26 9.87
C GLY A 60 20.51 -13.39 8.37
N LEU A 61 19.24 -13.43 7.94
CA LEU A 61 18.85 -13.57 6.54
C LEU A 61 18.84 -12.21 5.84
N SER A 62 19.42 -12.17 4.64
CA SER A 62 19.35 -10.98 3.80
C SER A 62 17.96 -10.80 3.17
N PHE A 63 17.63 -9.56 2.81
CA PHE A 63 16.40 -9.27 2.06
C PHE A 63 16.35 -10.00 0.71
N ALA A 64 17.50 -10.22 0.05
CA ALA A 64 17.55 -10.94 -1.21
C ALA A 64 17.16 -12.42 -1.06
N GLU A 65 17.63 -13.08 -0.01
CA GLU A 65 17.27 -14.48 0.30
C GLU A 65 15.76 -14.59 0.61
N TYR A 66 15.26 -13.70 1.46
CA TYR A 66 13.83 -13.64 1.76
C TYR A 66 13.00 -13.41 0.50
N ARG A 67 13.35 -12.43 -0.34
CA ARG A 67 12.65 -12.14 -1.60
C ARG A 67 12.57 -13.36 -2.51
N ASN A 68 13.64 -14.13 -2.61
CA ASN A 68 13.67 -15.36 -3.40
C ASN A 68 12.76 -16.43 -2.78
N SER A 69 12.76 -16.59 -1.46
CA SER A 69 11.92 -17.58 -0.77
C SER A 69 10.42 -17.28 -0.89
N VAL A 70 10.01 -16.02 -1.04
CA VAL A 70 8.60 -15.62 -1.21
C VAL A 70 8.20 -15.40 -2.67
N ALA A 71 9.02 -15.80 -3.65
CA ALA A 71 8.73 -15.61 -5.07
C ALA A 71 7.35 -16.17 -5.48
N ALA A 72 6.94 -17.31 -4.93
CA ALA A 72 5.63 -17.90 -5.17
C ALA A 72 4.47 -16.99 -4.68
N LEU A 73 4.62 -16.32 -3.52
CA LEU A 73 3.63 -15.33 -3.07
C LEU A 73 3.58 -14.11 -3.99
N THR A 74 4.74 -13.69 -4.51
CA THR A 74 4.82 -12.59 -5.47
C THR A 74 4.07 -12.92 -6.77
N LEU A 75 4.15 -14.16 -7.25
CA LEU A 75 3.37 -14.61 -8.42
C LEU A 75 1.85 -14.54 -8.18
N LEU A 76 1.40 -14.76 -6.94
CA LEU A 76 -0.03 -14.66 -6.59
C LEU A 76 -0.56 -13.23 -6.56
N LEU A 77 0.29 -12.21 -6.61
CA LEU A 77 -0.16 -10.81 -6.69
C LEU A 77 -0.96 -10.54 -7.97
N GLY A 78 -0.61 -11.16 -9.08
CA GLY A 78 -1.37 -11.03 -10.32
C GLY A 78 -2.83 -11.51 -10.18
N PRO A 79 -3.07 -12.78 -9.85
CA PRO A 79 -4.41 -13.30 -9.56
C PRO A 79 -5.15 -12.53 -8.47
N ALA A 80 -4.47 -12.13 -7.38
CA ALA A 80 -5.08 -11.35 -6.31
C ALA A 80 -5.57 -9.98 -6.81
N THR A 81 -4.80 -9.32 -7.67
CA THR A 81 -5.21 -8.04 -8.28
C THR A 81 -6.42 -8.25 -9.19
N VAL A 82 -6.46 -9.33 -9.97
CA VAL A 82 -7.63 -9.68 -10.80
C VAL A 82 -8.85 -9.99 -9.93
N ALA A 83 -8.68 -10.64 -8.78
CA ALA A 83 -9.77 -10.95 -7.85
C ALA A 83 -10.46 -9.67 -7.30
N LEU A 84 -9.78 -8.52 -7.26
CA LEU A 84 -10.41 -7.23 -6.92
C LEU A 84 -11.47 -6.79 -7.96
N ALA A 85 -11.50 -7.40 -9.15
CA ALA A 85 -12.59 -7.18 -10.10
C ALA A 85 -13.94 -7.72 -9.60
N VAL A 86 -13.95 -8.72 -8.71
CA VAL A 86 -15.19 -9.30 -8.17
C VAL A 86 -16.01 -8.26 -7.40
N PRO A 87 -15.50 -7.60 -6.33
CA PRO A 87 -16.25 -6.55 -5.65
C PRO A 87 -16.57 -5.37 -6.56
N LEU A 88 -15.70 -5.03 -7.53
CA LEU A 88 -15.98 -4.00 -8.52
C LEU A 88 -17.20 -4.38 -9.39
N TYR A 89 -17.25 -5.61 -9.90
CA TYR A 89 -18.35 -6.10 -10.70
C TYR A 89 -19.67 -6.10 -9.93
N LEU A 90 -19.66 -6.58 -8.69
CA LEU A 90 -20.85 -6.60 -7.82
C LEU A 90 -21.39 -5.19 -7.54
N ASN A 91 -20.55 -4.18 -7.53
CA ASN A 91 -20.91 -2.77 -7.30
C ASN A 91 -21.00 -1.94 -8.59
N LEU A 92 -20.93 -2.55 -9.79
CA LEU A 92 -20.84 -1.85 -11.07
C LEU A 92 -21.99 -0.88 -11.31
N ARG A 93 -23.23 -1.25 -10.94
CA ARG A 93 -24.39 -0.37 -11.07
C ARG A 93 -24.20 0.93 -10.27
N ARG A 94 -23.70 0.81 -9.04
CA ARG A 94 -23.48 1.96 -8.14
C ARG A 94 -22.31 2.82 -8.61
N ILE A 95 -21.22 2.17 -9.09
CA ILE A 95 -20.08 2.87 -9.70
C ILE A 95 -20.53 3.70 -10.91
N ARG A 96 -21.38 3.15 -11.79
CA ARG A 96 -21.93 3.89 -12.94
C ARG A 96 -22.80 5.07 -12.51
N GLN A 97 -23.60 4.92 -11.46
CA GLN A 97 -24.43 6.02 -10.93
C GLN A 97 -23.58 7.15 -10.33
N LEU A 98 -22.41 6.82 -9.76
CA LEU A 98 -21.49 7.76 -9.14
C LEU A 98 -20.31 8.15 -10.05
N PHE A 99 -20.42 7.93 -11.36
CA PHE A 99 -19.31 8.15 -12.30
C PHE A 99 -18.69 9.55 -12.18
N TRP A 100 -19.50 10.59 -12.27
CA TRP A 100 -19.02 11.97 -12.17
C TRP A 100 -18.43 12.32 -10.79
N PRO A 101 -19.10 12.00 -9.67
CA PRO A 101 -18.49 12.12 -8.34
C PRO A 101 -17.14 11.43 -8.22
N ILE A 102 -16.99 10.21 -8.77
CA ILE A 102 -15.74 9.45 -8.71
C ILE A 102 -14.63 10.20 -9.47
N ILE A 103 -14.87 10.58 -10.72
CA ILE A 103 -13.87 11.28 -11.54
C ILE A 103 -13.46 12.61 -10.92
N LEU A 104 -14.42 13.41 -10.47
CA LEU A 104 -14.14 14.70 -9.82
C LEU A 104 -13.35 14.50 -8.53
N THR A 105 -13.71 13.50 -7.72
CA THR A 105 -12.98 13.19 -6.47
C THR A 105 -11.55 12.76 -6.78
N LEU A 106 -11.33 11.91 -7.77
CA LEU A 106 -9.98 11.47 -8.17
C LEU A 106 -9.10 12.64 -8.61
N LEU A 107 -9.62 13.51 -9.46
CA LEU A 107 -8.88 14.66 -9.97
C LEU A 107 -8.60 15.67 -8.86
N ILE A 108 -9.61 16.06 -8.09
CA ILE A 108 -9.46 17.09 -7.05
C ILE A 108 -8.65 16.55 -5.87
N ALA A 109 -9.09 15.43 -5.29
CA ALA A 109 -8.43 14.88 -4.10
C ALA A 109 -7.04 14.32 -4.42
N GLY A 110 -6.85 13.68 -5.57
CA GLY A 110 -5.55 13.17 -6.01
C GLY A 110 -4.54 14.30 -6.24
N THR A 111 -4.94 15.35 -6.97
CA THR A 111 -4.10 16.54 -7.16
C THR A 111 -3.80 17.23 -5.82
N PHE A 112 -4.82 17.40 -4.99
CA PHE A 112 -4.66 18.02 -3.67
C PHE A 112 -3.69 17.21 -2.79
N ALA A 113 -3.81 15.89 -2.73
CA ALA A 113 -2.94 15.02 -1.95
C ALA A 113 -1.47 15.09 -2.42
N THR A 114 -1.25 15.17 -3.73
CA THR A 114 0.09 15.31 -4.32
C THR A 114 0.67 16.70 -4.03
N VAL A 115 -0.08 17.76 -4.33
CA VAL A 115 0.37 19.15 -4.13
C VAL A 115 0.58 19.46 -2.66
N LEU A 116 -0.34 19.04 -1.79
CA LEU A 116 -0.21 19.24 -0.34
C LEU A 116 1.03 18.51 0.20
N GLY A 117 1.23 17.25 -0.20
CA GLY A 117 2.40 16.48 0.24
C GLY A 117 3.72 17.09 -0.20
N ALA A 118 3.85 17.39 -1.50
CA ALA A 118 5.04 18.03 -2.04
C ALA A 118 5.23 19.46 -1.48
N GLY A 119 4.15 20.22 -1.34
CA GLY A 119 4.19 21.58 -0.79
C GLY A 119 4.62 21.63 0.68
N LEU A 120 4.13 20.71 1.51
CA LEU A 120 4.59 20.60 2.90
C LEU A 120 6.07 20.19 2.95
N ALA A 121 6.49 19.22 2.17
CA ALA A 121 7.90 18.82 2.13
C ALA A 121 8.81 19.99 1.68
N TRP A 122 8.39 20.76 0.68
CA TRP A 122 9.08 21.97 0.25
C TRP A 122 9.15 23.02 1.36
N LEU A 123 8.07 23.23 2.08
CA LEU A 123 8.00 24.18 3.20
C LEU A 123 8.99 23.81 4.31
N PHE A 124 9.22 22.50 4.53
CA PHE A 124 10.22 22.00 5.47
C PHE A 124 11.64 21.92 4.89
N GLY A 125 11.88 22.51 3.71
CA GLY A 125 13.20 22.60 3.12
C GLY A 125 13.69 21.34 2.39
N ALA A 126 12.77 20.44 1.98
CA ALA A 126 13.16 19.27 1.23
C ALA A 126 13.72 19.66 -0.15
N GLU A 127 14.83 19.04 -0.54
CA GLU A 127 15.44 19.22 -1.85
C GLU A 127 14.54 18.72 -2.98
N ARG A 128 14.74 19.24 -4.19
CA ARG A 128 13.96 18.88 -5.38
C ARG A 128 13.87 17.36 -5.60
N ILE A 129 14.98 16.65 -5.46
CA ILE A 129 15.01 15.19 -5.65
C ILE A 129 14.08 14.46 -4.66
N MET A 130 13.98 14.97 -3.44
CA MET A 130 13.09 14.47 -2.39
C MET A 130 11.63 14.73 -2.76
N LEU A 131 11.31 15.94 -3.26
CA LEU A 131 9.97 16.33 -3.72
C LEU A 131 9.50 15.44 -4.87
N MET A 132 10.37 15.20 -5.87
CA MET A 132 10.06 14.33 -7.01
C MET A 132 9.86 12.87 -6.58
N SER A 133 10.63 12.40 -5.60
CA SER A 133 10.45 11.05 -5.04
C SER A 133 9.14 10.91 -4.25
N MET A 134 8.71 11.96 -3.59
CA MET A 134 7.50 11.96 -2.74
C MET A 134 6.21 12.25 -3.53
N ALA A 135 6.29 12.92 -4.66
CA ALA A 135 5.12 13.31 -5.45
C ALA A 135 4.19 12.11 -5.77
N PRO A 136 4.65 10.93 -6.21
CA PRO A 136 3.81 9.79 -6.49
C PRO A 136 3.47 8.91 -5.26
N LYS A 137 3.59 9.40 -4.03
CA LYS A 137 3.43 8.61 -2.78
C LYS A 137 2.07 7.94 -2.60
N SER A 138 1.03 8.40 -3.30
CA SER A 138 -0.36 7.96 -3.12
C SER A 138 -0.79 6.86 -4.09
N VAL A 139 0.12 6.34 -4.91
CA VAL A 139 -0.13 5.19 -5.79
C VAL A 139 0.63 3.95 -5.32
N THR A 140 0.49 2.82 -6.03
CA THR A 140 1.21 1.59 -5.65
C THR A 140 2.72 1.72 -5.89
N SER A 141 3.53 1.03 -5.08
CA SER A 141 5.00 1.14 -5.15
C SER A 141 5.58 0.95 -6.56
N PRO A 142 5.15 -0.04 -7.38
CA PRO A 142 5.69 -0.17 -8.74
C PRO A 142 5.43 1.05 -9.62
N ILE A 143 4.23 1.63 -9.55
CA ILE A 143 3.88 2.84 -10.32
C ILE A 143 4.67 4.03 -9.79
N ALA A 144 4.73 4.20 -8.47
CA ALA A 144 5.46 5.30 -7.84
C ALA A 144 6.95 5.30 -8.19
N MET A 145 7.58 4.12 -8.20
CA MET A 145 8.98 3.97 -8.56
C MET A 145 9.26 4.40 -10.01
N LEU A 146 8.43 3.94 -10.95
CA LEU A 146 8.57 4.30 -12.37
C LEU A 146 8.32 5.79 -12.60
N VAL A 147 7.28 6.35 -11.99
CA VAL A 147 6.96 7.77 -12.12
C VAL A 147 8.05 8.65 -11.50
N ALA A 148 8.53 8.30 -10.30
CA ALA A 148 9.60 9.03 -9.63
C ALA A 148 10.88 9.08 -10.49
N ASP A 149 11.26 7.95 -11.08
CA ASP A 149 12.41 7.86 -11.98
C ASP A 149 12.26 8.77 -13.20
N GLN A 150 11.06 8.79 -13.81
CA GLN A 150 10.77 9.65 -14.97
C GLN A 150 10.83 11.16 -14.67
N ILE A 151 10.46 11.57 -13.46
CA ILE A 151 10.42 13.00 -13.08
C ILE A 151 11.66 13.48 -12.32
N GLY A 152 12.71 12.65 -12.26
CA GLY A 152 13.99 12.99 -11.63
C GLY A 152 14.04 12.80 -10.11
N GLY A 153 13.21 11.91 -9.57
CA GLY A 153 13.28 11.43 -8.20
C GLY A 153 14.10 10.13 -8.08
N ILE A 154 14.08 9.54 -6.88
CA ILE A 154 14.73 8.27 -6.57
C ILE A 154 13.66 7.20 -6.39
N ALA A 155 13.63 6.17 -7.26
CA ALA A 155 12.63 5.10 -7.24
C ALA A 155 12.54 4.38 -5.89
N ALA A 156 13.68 4.02 -5.28
CA ALA A 156 13.71 3.37 -3.96
C ALA A 156 13.10 4.25 -2.86
N LEU A 157 13.38 5.56 -2.89
CA LEU A 157 12.82 6.51 -1.93
C LEU A 157 11.32 6.69 -2.12
N ALA A 158 10.84 6.70 -3.37
CA ALA A 158 9.41 6.72 -3.67
C ALA A 158 8.70 5.50 -3.08
N ALA A 159 9.28 4.30 -3.19
CA ALA A 159 8.73 3.09 -2.58
C ALA A 159 8.61 3.21 -1.04
N VAL A 160 9.59 3.82 -0.38
CA VAL A 160 9.56 4.08 1.07
C VAL A 160 8.42 5.06 1.42
N PHE A 161 8.27 6.17 0.67
CA PHE A 161 7.18 7.12 0.91
C PHE A 161 5.80 6.49 0.68
N VAL A 162 5.65 5.64 -0.33
CA VAL A 162 4.42 4.88 -0.57
C VAL A 162 4.11 3.99 0.64
N MET A 163 5.07 3.21 1.13
CA MET A 163 4.86 2.33 2.27
C MET A 163 4.45 3.09 3.53
N ILE A 164 5.15 4.18 3.86
CA ILE A 164 4.84 5.02 5.01
C ILE A 164 3.43 5.61 4.87
N THR A 165 3.10 6.18 3.70
CA THR A 165 1.79 6.78 3.43
C THR A 165 0.67 5.75 3.52
N GLY A 166 0.88 4.56 2.97
CA GLY A 166 -0.10 3.47 3.01
C GLY A 166 -0.38 2.99 4.44
N VAL A 167 0.67 2.74 5.21
CA VAL A 167 0.54 2.28 6.60
C VAL A 167 -0.13 3.35 7.47
N ILE A 168 0.33 4.61 7.42
CA ILE A 168 -0.27 5.71 8.20
C ILE A 168 -1.72 5.91 7.76
N GLY A 169 -2.00 5.93 6.46
CA GLY A 169 -3.35 6.12 5.93
C GLY A 169 -4.32 5.00 6.36
N ALA A 170 -3.88 3.75 6.37
CA ALA A 170 -4.70 2.63 6.82
C ALA A 170 -4.96 2.66 8.33
N ILE A 171 -4.02 3.16 9.13
CA ILE A 171 -4.13 3.30 10.59
C ILE A 171 -5.03 4.48 10.94
N VAL A 172 -4.72 5.66 10.44
CA VAL A 172 -5.32 6.93 10.87
C VAL A 172 -6.57 7.28 10.07
N GLY A 173 -6.62 6.86 8.79
CA GLY A 173 -7.70 7.20 7.85
C GLY A 173 -9.11 6.91 8.37
N PRO A 174 -9.43 5.69 8.84
CA PRO A 174 -10.75 5.40 9.38
C PRO A 174 -11.16 6.28 10.56
N SER A 175 -10.19 6.67 11.40
CA SER A 175 -10.44 7.54 12.55
C SER A 175 -10.71 8.99 12.11
N ILE A 176 -9.97 9.50 11.13
CA ILE A 176 -10.21 10.82 10.54
C ILE A 176 -11.58 10.85 9.85
N LEU A 177 -11.91 9.83 9.05
CA LEU A 177 -13.20 9.76 8.37
C LEU A 177 -14.37 9.77 9.34
N ARG A 178 -14.26 9.05 10.46
CA ARG A 178 -15.27 9.09 11.54
C ARG A 178 -15.37 10.47 12.19
N LEU A 179 -14.23 11.11 12.47
CA LEU A 179 -14.19 12.47 13.04
C LEU A 179 -14.85 13.48 12.09
N CYS A 180 -14.62 13.34 10.78
CA CYS A 180 -15.24 14.16 9.74
C CYS A 180 -16.71 13.74 9.44
N ARG A 181 -17.27 12.76 10.17
CA ARG A 181 -18.63 12.24 9.98
C ARG A 181 -18.89 11.69 8.57
N VAL A 182 -17.86 11.15 7.92
CA VAL A 182 -17.98 10.47 6.63
C VAL A 182 -18.39 9.03 6.88
N HIS A 183 -19.68 8.72 6.72
CA HIS A 183 -20.24 7.40 7.01
C HIS A 183 -20.55 6.58 5.75
N HIS A 184 -20.58 7.22 4.57
CA HIS A 184 -20.93 6.55 3.33
C HIS A 184 -19.78 5.61 2.88
N PRO A 185 -20.02 4.27 2.70
CA PRO A 185 -18.95 3.32 2.39
C PRO A 185 -18.17 3.66 1.11
N ALA A 186 -18.86 4.11 0.05
CA ALA A 186 -18.18 4.51 -1.18
C ALA A 186 -17.23 5.69 -0.96
N ALA A 187 -17.60 6.69 -0.15
CA ALA A 187 -16.75 7.84 0.15
C ALA A 187 -15.54 7.43 1.01
N GLN A 188 -15.75 6.55 2.00
CA GLN A 188 -14.65 5.98 2.80
C GLN A 188 -13.69 5.18 1.92
N GLY A 189 -14.22 4.33 1.04
CA GLY A 189 -13.42 3.55 0.09
C GLY A 189 -12.61 4.45 -0.84
N MET A 190 -13.22 5.45 -1.45
CA MET A 190 -12.53 6.42 -2.30
C MET A 190 -11.40 7.12 -1.54
N ALA A 191 -11.64 7.60 -0.33
CA ALA A 191 -10.63 8.27 0.48
C ALA A 191 -9.44 7.35 0.80
N LEU A 192 -9.69 6.12 1.25
CA LEU A 192 -8.64 5.15 1.57
C LEU A 192 -7.87 4.70 0.32
N GLY A 193 -8.56 4.49 -0.80
CA GLY A 193 -7.92 4.08 -2.07
C GLY A 193 -7.03 5.17 -2.67
N ILE A 194 -7.48 6.44 -2.65
CA ILE A 194 -6.71 7.59 -3.16
C ILE A 194 -5.48 7.87 -2.28
N THR A 195 -5.61 7.78 -0.96
CA THR A 195 -4.53 8.22 -0.05
C THR A 195 -3.58 7.10 0.34
N ALA A 196 -4.10 5.89 0.56
CA ALA A 196 -3.35 4.76 1.11
C ALA A 196 -3.27 3.55 0.16
N HIS A 197 -3.64 3.73 -1.10
CA HIS A 197 -3.48 2.77 -2.20
C HIS A 197 -3.84 1.31 -1.81
N ALA A 198 -2.94 0.33 -2.06
CA ALA A 198 -3.20 -1.09 -1.79
C ALA A 198 -3.41 -1.38 -0.30
N VAL A 199 -2.66 -0.73 0.60
CA VAL A 199 -2.79 -0.92 2.06
C VAL A 199 -4.13 -0.36 2.55
N GLY A 200 -4.53 0.80 2.04
CA GLY A 200 -5.85 1.39 2.30
C GLY A 200 -6.99 0.56 1.72
N THR A 201 -6.80 -0.04 0.53
CA THR A 201 -7.78 -0.94 -0.07
C THR A 201 -7.96 -2.22 0.75
N ALA A 202 -6.87 -2.82 1.23
CA ALA A 202 -6.94 -3.96 2.15
C ALA A 202 -7.68 -3.61 3.45
N ARG A 203 -7.47 -2.40 3.98
CA ARG A 203 -8.21 -1.90 5.14
C ARG A 203 -9.70 -1.67 4.84
N ALA A 204 -10.01 -1.12 3.67
CA ALA A 204 -11.38 -0.85 3.23
C ALA A 204 -12.20 -2.14 3.05
N LEU A 205 -11.59 -3.21 2.54
CA LEU A 205 -12.21 -4.54 2.43
C LEU A 205 -12.60 -5.14 3.78
N GLN A 206 -11.90 -4.77 4.86
CA GLN A 206 -12.26 -5.19 6.22
C GLN A 206 -13.47 -4.43 6.79
N GLU A 207 -13.79 -3.25 6.23
CA GLU A 207 -14.97 -2.48 6.65
C GLU A 207 -16.25 -2.98 5.97
N SER A 208 -16.23 -3.11 4.63
CA SER A 208 -17.34 -3.68 3.84
C SER A 208 -16.93 -3.92 2.39
N ASP A 209 -17.65 -4.80 1.69
CA ASP A 209 -17.44 -5.09 0.26
C ASP A 209 -17.58 -3.84 -0.60
N GLU A 210 -18.56 -2.96 -0.30
CA GLU A 210 -18.73 -1.69 -0.99
C GLU A 210 -17.54 -0.75 -0.77
N CYS A 211 -17.11 -0.59 0.48
CA CYS A 211 -15.93 0.22 0.80
C CYS A 211 -14.69 -0.30 0.07
N GLY A 212 -14.47 -1.60 0.07
CA GLY A 212 -13.38 -2.26 -0.64
C GLY A 212 -13.44 -2.08 -2.15
N ALA A 213 -14.63 -2.21 -2.77
CA ALA A 213 -14.82 -1.99 -4.20
C ALA A 213 -14.46 -0.57 -4.63
N PHE A 214 -14.94 0.44 -3.90
CA PHE A 214 -14.62 1.83 -4.20
C PHE A 214 -13.16 2.18 -3.92
N ALA A 215 -12.52 1.55 -2.92
CA ALA A 215 -11.09 1.71 -2.67
C ALA A 215 -10.23 1.10 -3.78
N ALA A 216 -10.56 -0.11 -4.25
CA ALA A 216 -9.88 -0.76 -5.36
C ALA A 216 -10.01 0.04 -6.66
N LEU A 217 -11.22 0.56 -6.95
CA LEU A 217 -11.46 1.46 -8.08
C LEU A 217 -10.60 2.72 -7.99
N ALA A 218 -10.62 3.38 -6.84
CA ALA A 218 -9.90 4.62 -6.61
C ALA A 218 -8.38 4.41 -6.73
N MET A 219 -7.84 3.37 -6.12
CA MET A 219 -6.43 2.98 -6.22
C MET A 219 -6.00 2.77 -7.68
N SER A 220 -6.80 2.00 -8.44
CA SER A 220 -6.47 1.64 -9.82
C SER A 220 -6.50 2.87 -10.74
N LEU A 221 -7.57 3.66 -10.67
CA LEU A 221 -7.70 4.88 -11.47
C LEU A 221 -6.68 5.95 -11.08
N MET A 222 -6.41 6.10 -9.77
CA MET A 222 -5.38 7.03 -9.29
C MET A 222 -4.00 6.65 -9.81
N GLY A 223 -3.70 5.35 -9.90
CA GLY A 223 -2.46 4.84 -10.51
C GLY A 223 -2.31 5.30 -11.96
N VAL A 224 -3.36 5.14 -12.78
CA VAL A 224 -3.36 5.56 -14.19
C VAL A 224 -3.25 7.08 -14.31
N ILE A 225 -4.06 7.83 -13.55
CA ILE A 225 -4.06 9.29 -13.55
C ILE A 225 -2.69 9.83 -13.18
N THR A 226 -2.09 9.33 -12.11
CA THR A 226 -0.76 9.78 -11.66
C THR A 226 0.33 9.43 -12.67
N ALA A 227 0.31 8.23 -13.25
CA ALA A 227 1.31 7.81 -14.23
C ALA A 227 1.32 8.68 -15.51
N VAL A 228 0.17 9.24 -15.87
CA VAL A 228 0.03 10.10 -17.06
C VAL A 228 0.18 11.58 -16.70
N LEU A 229 -0.59 12.07 -15.73
CA LEU A 229 -0.70 13.50 -15.47
C LEU A 229 0.50 14.07 -14.69
N LEU A 230 1.12 13.31 -13.80
CA LEU A 230 2.21 13.85 -12.98
C LEU A 230 3.47 14.12 -13.81
N PRO A 231 3.97 13.23 -14.67
CA PRO A 231 5.09 13.55 -15.57
C PRO A 231 4.78 14.72 -16.50
N LEU A 232 3.57 14.76 -17.08
CA LEU A 232 3.16 15.88 -17.95
C LEU A 232 3.14 17.22 -17.21
N ALA A 233 2.61 17.24 -15.99
CA ALA A 233 2.57 18.45 -15.16
C ALA A 233 3.98 18.95 -14.83
N ILE A 234 4.90 18.04 -14.50
CA ILE A 234 6.29 18.41 -14.20
C ILE A 234 7.00 18.98 -15.45
N VAL A 235 6.81 18.37 -16.63
CA VAL A 235 7.38 18.88 -17.89
C VAL A 235 6.83 20.27 -18.26
N MET A 236 5.56 20.55 -17.93
CA MET A 236 4.94 21.86 -18.20
C MET A 236 5.38 22.96 -17.21
N LEU A 237 5.85 22.58 -16.02
CA LEU A 237 6.28 23.51 -14.97
C LEU A 237 7.81 23.80 -15.00
N LEU A 238 8.56 23.07 -15.79
CA LEU A 238 10.01 23.20 -15.98
C LEU A 238 10.34 23.83 -17.30
#